data_0047cea89b04f2c38b97e045e7ea36fd
#
_entry.id   0047cea89b04f2c38b97e045e7ea36fd
#
_cell.length_a   1.000
_cell.length_b   1.000
_cell.length_c   1.000
_cell.angle_alpha   90.00
_cell.angle_beta   90.00
_cell.angle_gamma   90.00
#
_symmetry.space_group_name_H-M   'P 1'
#
loop_
_entity.id
_entity.type
_entity.pdbx_description
1 polymer ?
#
loop_
_entity_poly.entity_id
_entity_poly.type
_entity_poly.pdbx_seq_one_letter_code
_entity_poly.pdbx_strand_id
1 'polypeptide(L)'
;ARNNCSMIFEVISQEDTHIIKYDQDHLYVLDMIQNTLDVNGKHIDVPFSRKKLAELYTILQKYDTDLISIVKTVQQVSTMDELQGIINKELNSCHESEGFVLVDSNGFMTKFKGPYYNTWKHRRNRILEPYQKFGKIPYGNCKNEDDTKFADFLGSLDYDVVCKSTILDIKDMMESQGLL
;
A
#
# COMPACT_ATOMS: atom_id res chain seq x y z
N ALA A 1 -0.63 35.99 0.78
CA ALA A 1 -0.24 35.31 -0.47
C ALA A 1 -0.82 33.89 -0.41
N ARG A 2 -1.68 33.49 -1.34
CA ARG A 2 -2.15 32.11 -1.47
C ARG A 2 -0.95 31.28 -1.93
N ASN A 3 -0.50 30.37 -1.07
CA ASN A 3 0.53 29.42 -1.46
C ASN A 3 -0.07 28.53 -2.56
N ASN A 4 0.47 28.64 -3.77
CA ASN A 4 0.06 27.78 -4.89
C ASN A 4 0.72 26.42 -4.72
N CYS A 5 0.14 25.54 -3.89
CA CYS A 5 0.69 24.24 -3.52
C CYS A 5 -0.34 23.14 -3.71
N SER A 6 0.12 21.97 -4.11
CA SER A 6 -0.64 20.72 -4.09
C SER A 6 -0.19 19.86 -2.93
N MET A 7 -1.12 19.31 -2.18
CA MET A 7 -0.84 18.29 -1.16
C MET A 7 -1.14 16.92 -1.75
N ILE A 8 -0.25 15.98 -1.50
CA ILE A 8 -0.35 14.59 -1.95
C ILE A 8 -0.70 13.75 -0.74
N PHE A 9 -1.76 12.98 -0.85
CA PHE A 9 -2.26 12.10 0.20
C PHE A 9 -2.32 10.66 -0.27
N GLU A 10 -2.10 9.73 0.67
CA GLU A 10 -2.64 8.37 0.60
C GLU A 10 -3.94 8.36 1.39
N VAL A 11 -5.00 7.91 0.75
CA VAL A 11 -6.33 7.79 1.36
C VAL A 11 -6.53 6.34 1.73
N ILE A 12 -6.72 6.06 3.02
CA ILE A 12 -7.15 4.78 3.53
C ILE A 12 -8.63 4.86 3.81
N SER A 13 -9.43 4.01 3.20
CA SER A 13 -10.84 3.87 3.48
C SER A 13 -11.19 2.40 3.72
N GLN A 14 -11.96 2.13 4.77
CA GLN A 14 -12.43 0.77 5.06
C GLN A 14 -13.39 0.24 3.99
N GLU A 15 -13.98 1.13 3.17
CA GLU A 15 -14.82 0.76 2.05
C GLU A 15 -14.02 0.27 0.84
N ASP A 16 -12.72 0.61 0.76
CA ASP A 16 -11.84 0.19 -0.32
C ASP A 16 -11.28 -1.21 -0.06
N THR A 17 -11.17 -2.02 -1.11
CA THR A 17 -10.61 -3.36 -1.03
C THR A 17 -9.08 -3.30 -0.97
N HIS A 18 -8.52 -3.14 0.22
CA HIS A 18 -7.08 -3.18 0.47
C HIS A 18 -6.54 -4.63 0.57
N ILE A 19 -5.21 -4.77 0.44
CA ILE A 19 -4.50 -6.03 0.75
C ILE A 19 -4.11 -6.06 2.22
N ILE A 20 -3.83 -4.88 2.79
CA ILE A 20 -3.51 -4.70 4.21
C ILE A 20 -4.78 -4.25 4.93
N LYS A 21 -5.04 -4.84 6.08
CA LYS A 21 -6.16 -4.45 6.94
C LYS A 21 -5.81 -3.17 7.68
N TYR A 22 -6.72 -2.21 7.63
CA TYR A 22 -6.62 -0.96 8.38
C TYR A 22 -7.79 -0.86 9.35
N ASP A 23 -7.52 -0.39 10.57
CA ASP A 23 -8.53 -0.34 11.63
C ASP A 23 -9.50 0.83 11.48
N GLN A 24 -9.13 1.85 10.71
CA GLN A 24 -9.94 3.05 10.52
C GLN A 24 -9.60 3.77 9.20
N ASP A 25 -10.52 4.60 8.75
CA ASP A 25 -10.25 5.54 7.67
C ASP A 25 -9.14 6.51 8.08
N HIS A 26 -8.24 6.81 7.15
CA HIS A 26 -7.10 7.67 7.45
C HIS A 26 -6.56 8.38 6.21
N LEU A 27 -6.01 9.56 6.41
CA LEU A 27 -5.28 10.33 5.40
C LEU A 27 -3.80 10.44 5.79
N TYR A 28 -2.92 9.86 4.99
CA TYR A 28 -1.49 10.07 5.13
C TYR A 28 -1.01 11.16 4.20
N VAL A 29 -0.49 12.25 4.75
CA VAL A 29 0.19 13.28 3.96
C VAL A 29 1.53 12.72 3.51
N LEU A 30 1.67 12.48 2.21
CA LEU A 30 2.89 11.95 1.61
C LEU A 30 3.88 13.05 1.28
N ASP A 31 3.38 14.12 0.67
CA ASP A 31 4.23 15.23 0.23
C ASP A 31 3.40 16.50 0.01
N MET A 32 4.10 17.62 -0.15
CA MET A 32 3.54 18.88 -0.60
C MET A 32 4.44 19.47 -1.69
N ILE A 33 3.85 19.83 -2.81
CA ILE A 33 4.55 20.33 -3.99
C ILE A 33 4.14 21.78 -4.22
N GLN A 34 5.12 22.64 -4.44
CA GLN A 34 4.86 24.01 -4.84
C GLN A 34 4.60 24.04 -6.35
N ASN A 35 3.41 24.52 -6.75
CA ASN A 35 3.06 24.67 -8.15
C ASN A 35 3.73 25.94 -8.71
N THR A 36 4.84 25.78 -9.40
CA THR A 36 5.56 26.84 -10.07
C THR A 36 5.56 26.62 -11.58
N LEU A 37 5.63 27.71 -12.33
CA LEU A 37 5.83 27.65 -13.78
C LEU A 37 7.24 28.14 -14.10
N ASP A 38 7.89 27.48 -15.05
CA ASP A 38 9.14 27.98 -15.64
C ASP A 38 8.89 29.17 -16.56
N VAL A 39 9.95 29.73 -17.11
CA VAL A 39 9.90 30.86 -18.02
C VAL A 39 9.11 30.59 -19.32
N ASN A 40 8.85 29.32 -19.63
CA ASN A 40 8.07 28.86 -20.78
C ASN A 40 6.62 28.50 -20.40
N GLY A 41 6.22 28.70 -19.14
CA GLY A 41 4.90 28.33 -18.64
C GLY A 41 4.72 26.83 -18.37
N LYS A 42 5.79 26.04 -18.33
CA LYS A 42 5.77 24.64 -17.97
C LYS A 42 5.79 24.49 -16.46
N HIS A 43 4.97 23.61 -15.91
CA HIS A 43 5.00 23.25 -14.48
C HIS A 43 6.38 22.70 -14.09
N ILE A 44 6.90 23.27 -13.01
CA ILE A 44 8.07 22.74 -12.30
C ILE A 44 7.59 22.31 -10.91
N ASP A 45 7.71 21.03 -10.62
CA ASP A 45 7.40 20.49 -9.29
C ASP A 45 8.61 20.76 -8.36
N VAL A 46 8.40 21.58 -7.35
CA VAL A 46 9.41 21.86 -6.33
C VAL A 46 8.95 21.21 -5.03
N PRO A 47 9.61 20.13 -4.56
CA PRO A 47 9.27 19.48 -3.32
C PRO A 47 9.35 20.47 -2.15
N PHE A 48 8.36 20.43 -1.26
CA PHE A 48 8.45 21.16 0.00
C PHE A 48 9.44 20.47 0.93
N SER A 49 10.13 21.28 1.76
CA SER A 49 10.99 20.68 2.77
C SER A 49 10.14 19.91 3.80
N ARG A 50 10.62 18.74 4.23
CA ARG A 50 9.95 17.94 5.29
C ARG A 50 9.74 18.73 6.58
N LYS A 51 10.57 19.74 6.85
CA LYS A 51 10.38 20.66 7.97
C LYS A 51 9.07 21.43 7.85
N LYS A 52 8.74 21.94 6.66
CA LYS A 52 7.46 22.65 6.41
C LYS A 52 6.26 21.70 6.53
N LEU A 53 6.39 20.45 6.11
CA LEU A 53 5.36 19.42 6.31
C LEU A 53 5.12 19.15 7.81
N ALA A 54 6.17 19.07 8.61
CA ALA A 54 6.06 18.89 10.06
C ALA A 54 5.40 20.11 10.74
N GLU A 55 5.72 21.31 10.30
CA GLU A 55 5.08 22.56 10.77
C GLU A 55 3.57 22.56 10.43
N LEU A 56 3.23 22.18 9.21
CA LEU A 56 1.83 22.04 8.77
C LEU A 56 1.08 21.01 9.61
N TYR A 57 1.68 19.87 9.87
CA TYR A 57 1.10 18.83 10.72
C TYR A 57 0.82 19.33 12.14
N THR A 58 1.76 20.09 12.73
CA THR A 58 1.57 20.72 14.04
C THR A 58 0.37 21.68 14.03
N ILE A 59 0.12 22.35 12.93
CA ILE A 59 -1.07 23.19 12.76
C ILE A 59 -2.34 22.33 12.65
N LEU A 60 -2.32 21.29 11.84
CA LEU A 60 -3.46 20.39 11.63
C LEU A 60 -3.87 19.67 12.92
N GLN A 61 -2.92 19.26 13.74
CA GLN A 61 -3.21 18.64 15.04
C GLN A 61 -3.99 19.53 16.01
N LYS A 62 -3.91 20.85 15.85
CA LYS A 62 -4.70 21.80 16.67
C LYS A 62 -6.20 21.74 16.36
N TYR A 63 -6.58 21.15 15.24
CA TYR A 63 -7.96 21.00 14.81
C TYR A 63 -8.57 19.64 15.12
N ASP A 64 -7.92 18.89 16.01
CA ASP A 64 -8.40 17.60 16.57
C ASP A 64 -8.83 16.60 15.48
N THR A 65 -7.87 16.25 14.61
CA THR A 65 -8.12 15.23 13.60
C THR A 65 -7.16 14.05 13.77
N ASP A 66 -7.61 13.00 14.46
CA ASP A 66 -6.92 11.70 14.46
C ASP A 66 -6.87 11.05 13.07
N LEU A 67 -7.59 11.66 12.11
CA LEU A 67 -7.71 11.17 10.73
C LEU A 67 -6.52 11.50 9.84
N ILE A 68 -5.59 12.37 10.26
CA ILE A 68 -4.49 12.84 9.40
C ILE A 68 -3.14 12.58 10.06
N SER A 69 -2.26 11.88 9.36
CA SER A 69 -0.87 11.68 9.75
C SER A 69 0.10 12.07 8.64
N ILE A 70 1.32 12.40 9.02
CA ILE A 70 2.43 12.57 8.05
C ILE A 70 3.25 11.28 8.02
N VAL A 71 3.57 10.82 6.82
CA VAL A 71 4.50 9.70 6.63
C VAL A 71 5.87 10.06 7.23
N LYS A 72 6.32 9.26 8.19
CA LYS A 72 7.59 9.43 8.87
C LYS A 72 8.70 8.70 8.11
N THR A 73 9.90 9.29 8.10
CA THR A 73 11.11 8.54 7.73
C THR A 73 11.39 7.54 8.83
N VAL A 74 11.34 6.25 8.49
CA VAL A 74 11.54 5.16 9.45
C VAL A 74 13.04 4.94 9.70
N GLN A 75 13.84 4.99 8.65
CA GLN A 75 15.27 4.76 8.71
C GLN A 75 16.00 5.55 7.62
N GLN A 76 17.18 6.07 7.95
CA GLN A 76 18.13 6.63 7.01
C GLN A 76 19.25 5.62 6.77
N VAL A 77 19.61 5.42 5.52
CA VAL A 77 20.71 4.54 5.10
C VAL A 77 21.78 5.36 4.38
N SER A 78 23.02 5.01 4.58
CA SER A 78 24.17 5.73 4.01
C SER A 78 24.93 4.90 3.00
N THR A 79 24.74 3.58 2.98
CA THR A 79 25.44 2.65 2.10
C THR A 79 24.48 1.71 1.38
N MET A 80 24.93 1.16 0.24
CA MET A 80 24.17 0.15 -0.50
C MET A 80 24.04 -1.16 0.30
N ASP A 81 25.02 -1.50 1.12
CA ASP A 81 24.99 -2.71 1.95
C ASP A 81 23.91 -2.60 3.04
N GLU A 82 23.79 -1.44 3.70
CA GLU A 82 22.69 -1.17 4.63
C GLU A 82 21.33 -1.27 3.94
N LEU A 83 21.18 -0.67 2.76
CA LEU A 83 19.95 -0.77 1.97
C LEU A 83 19.64 -2.21 1.60
N GLN A 84 20.62 -2.97 1.13
CA GLN A 84 20.43 -4.38 0.79
C GLN A 84 20.03 -5.21 2.02
N GLY A 85 20.59 -4.89 3.19
CA GLY A 85 20.20 -5.51 4.46
C GLY A 85 18.72 -5.30 4.80
N ILE A 86 18.21 -4.08 4.61
CA ILE A 86 16.79 -3.75 4.83
C ILE A 86 15.91 -4.51 3.83
N ILE A 87 16.27 -4.49 2.55
CA ILE A 87 15.54 -5.21 1.50
C ILE A 87 15.49 -6.70 1.81
N ASN A 88 16.62 -7.30 2.17
CA ASN A 88 16.70 -8.73 2.49
C ASN A 88 15.86 -9.08 3.73
N LYS A 89 15.85 -8.21 4.74
CA LYS A 89 15.01 -8.37 5.92
C LYS A 89 13.53 -8.36 5.54
N GLU A 90 13.10 -7.43 4.70
CA GLU A 90 11.71 -7.35 4.23
C GLU A 90 11.34 -8.54 3.36
N LEU A 91 12.22 -8.97 2.44
CA LEU A 91 12.00 -10.15 1.60
C LEU A 91 11.82 -11.45 2.39
N ASN A 92 12.46 -11.56 3.56
CA ASN A 92 12.39 -12.73 4.44
C ASN A 92 11.36 -12.54 5.56
N SER A 93 10.63 -11.44 5.59
CA SER A 93 9.61 -11.18 6.59
C SER A 93 8.26 -11.74 6.15
N CYS A 94 7.51 -12.28 7.12
CA CYS A 94 6.10 -12.62 6.94
C CYS A 94 5.18 -11.49 7.40
N HIS A 95 5.71 -10.26 7.52
CA HIS A 95 4.93 -9.14 8.01
C HIS A 95 3.83 -8.72 7.04
N GLU A 96 2.67 -8.46 7.58
CA GLU A 96 1.55 -7.83 6.89
C GLU A 96 1.88 -6.37 6.58
N SER A 97 2.82 -6.16 5.67
CA SER A 97 3.23 -4.85 5.21
C SER A 97 3.09 -4.71 3.71
N GLU A 98 2.79 -3.50 3.28
CA GLU A 98 2.77 -3.20 1.85
C GLU A 98 4.21 -3.13 1.28
N GLY A 99 5.16 -2.75 2.13
CA GLY A 99 6.53 -2.43 1.78
C GLY A 99 6.90 -1.00 2.19
N PHE A 100 7.84 -0.39 1.48
CA PHE A 100 8.33 0.95 1.80
C PHE A 100 8.67 1.76 0.56
N VAL A 101 8.83 3.07 0.76
CA VAL A 101 9.30 4.00 -0.27
C VAL A 101 10.74 4.40 0.06
N LEU A 102 11.60 4.25 -0.92
CA LEU A 102 12.98 4.74 -0.89
C LEU A 102 13.00 6.16 -1.48
N VAL A 103 13.68 7.05 -0.79
CA VAL A 103 13.87 8.44 -1.24
C VAL A 103 15.38 8.72 -1.23
N ASP A 104 15.96 9.10 -2.37
CA ASP A 104 17.36 9.49 -2.46
C ASP A 104 17.59 10.95 -2.00
N SER A 105 18.85 11.34 -1.96
CA SER A 105 19.26 12.72 -1.58
C SER A 105 18.75 13.81 -2.52
N ASN A 106 18.36 13.46 -3.74
CA ASN A 106 17.82 14.37 -4.75
C ASN A 106 16.29 14.41 -4.75
N GLY A 107 15.65 13.62 -3.87
CA GLY A 107 14.20 13.51 -3.79
C GLY A 107 13.59 12.51 -4.77
N PHE A 108 14.39 11.73 -5.52
CA PHE A 108 13.87 10.65 -6.34
C PHE A 108 13.27 9.55 -5.46
N MET A 109 12.07 9.09 -5.82
CA MET A 109 11.34 8.09 -5.06
C MET A 109 11.16 6.82 -5.86
N THR A 110 11.32 5.68 -5.18
CA THR A 110 10.96 4.37 -5.73
C THR A 110 10.25 3.53 -4.67
N LYS A 111 9.31 2.68 -5.13
CA LYS A 111 8.52 1.82 -4.24
C LYS A 111 9.10 0.41 -4.22
N PHE A 112 9.27 -0.12 -3.02
CA PHE A 112 9.53 -1.53 -2.78
C PHE A 112 8.29 -2.16 -2.16
N LYS A 113 7.72 -3.16 -2.83
CA LYS A 113 6.57 -3.90 -2.33
C LYS A 113 7.02 -5.23 -1.76
N GLY A 114 6.64 -5.49 -0.52
CA GLY A 114 6.99 -6.72 0.20
C GLY A 114 6.38 -7.98 -0.42
N PRO A 115 6.93 -9.17 -0.08
CA PRO A 115 6.44 -10.45 -0.59
C PRO A 115 5.00 -10.72 -0.18
N TYR A 116 4.63 -10.39 1.07
CA TYR A 116 3.26 -10.51 1.56
C TYR A 116 2.27 -9.77 0.66
N TYR A 117 2.48 -8.47 0.44
CA TYR A 117 1.63 -7.66 -0.43
C TYR A 117 1.54 -8.21 -1.85
N ASN A 118 2.68 -8.58 -2.45
CA ASN A 118 2.74 -9.10 -3.81
C ASN A 118 1.98 -10.43 -3.96
N THR A 119 2.08 -11.32 -2.97
CA THR A 119 1.37 -12.60 -2.94
C THR A 119 -0.14 -12.38 -2.88
N TRP A 120 -0.62 -11.60 -1.91
CA TRP A 120 -2.05 -11.38 -1.75
C TRP A 120 -2.66 -10.55 -2.89
N LYS A 121 -1.91 -9.59 -3.44
CA LYS A 121 -2.30 -8.86 -4.66
C LYS A 121 -2.40 -9.78 -5.86
N HIS A 122 -1.48 -10.74 -6.01
CA HIS A 122 -1.56 -11.75 -7.05
C HIS A 122 -2.81 -12.62 -6.89
N ARG A 123 -3.05 -13.16 -5.70
CA ARG A 123 -4.24 -13.99 -5.39
C ARG A 123 -5.52 -13.23 -5.65
N ARG A 124 -5.63 -11.98 -5.22
CA ARG A 124 -6.78 -11.13 -5.54
C ARG A 124 -6.98 -10.98 -7.04
N ASN A 125 -6.01 -10.41 -7.73
CA ASN A 125 -6.19 -9.97 -9.12
C ASN A 125 -6.17 -11.11 -10.13
N ARG A 126 -5.52 -12.23 -9.82
CA ARG A 126 -5.29 -13.33 -10.77
C ARG A 126 -6.08 -14.59 -10.46
N ILE A 127 -6.58 -14.74 -9.25
CA ILE A 127 -7.34 -15.93 -8.86
C ILE A 127 -8.75 -15.56 -8.42
N LEU A 128 -8.91 -14.72 -7.38
CA LEU A 128 -10.22 -14.38 -6.81
C LEU A 128 -11.11 -13.58 -7.80
N GLU A 129 -10.66 -12.42 -8.27
CA GLU A 129 -11.44 -11.58 -9.18
C GLU A 129 -11.84 -12.31 -10.49
N PRO A 130 -10.94 -13.08 -11.15
CA PRO A 130 -11.35 -13.89 -12.29
C PRO A 130 -12.35 -14.99 -11.93
N TYR A 131 -12.22 -15.62 -10.77
CA TYR A 131 -13.20 -16.62 -10.32
C TYR A 131 -14.58 -15.98 -10.07
N GLN A 132 -14.62 -14.87 -9.36
CA GLN A 132 -15.85 -14.09 -9.13
C GLN A 132 -16.53 -13.67 -10.44
N LYS A 133 -15.72 -13.28 -11.44
CA LYS A 133 -16.21 -12.80 -12.74
C LYS A 133 -16.72 -13.91 -13.66
N PHE A 134 -16.06 -15.06 -13.67
CA PHE A 134 -16.27 -16.09 -14.68
C PHE A 134 -16.82 -17.41 -14.11
N GLY A 135 -16.93 -17.56 -12.79
CA GLY A 135 -17.41 -18.77 -12.13
C GLY A 135 -16.52 -19.99 -12.30
N LYS A 136 -15.29 -19.80 -12.78
CA LYS A 136 -14.32 -20.87 -13.00
C LYS A 136 -12.99 -20.54 -12.39
N ILE A 137 -12.47 -21.44 -11.56
CA ILE A 137 -11.18 -21.26 -10.90
C ILE A 137 -10.05 -21.26 -11.95
N PRO A 138 -9.22 -20.20 -11.97
CA PRO A 138 -8.14 -20.08 -12.95
C PRO A 138 -6.85 -20.74 -12.47
N TYR A 139 -6.82 -22.07 -12.32
CA TYR A 139 -5.63 -22.80 -11.83
C TYR A 139 -4.36 -22.50 -12.63
N GLY A 140 -4.46 -22.16 -13.91
CA GLY A 140 -3.31 -21.75 -14.72
C GLY A 140 -2.61 -20.47 -14.28
N ASN A 141 -3.23 -19.71 -13.36
CA ASN A 141 -2.64 -18.50 -12.77
C ASN A 141 -1.92 -18.78 -11.44
N CYS A 142 -2.03 -19.98 -10.86
CA CYS A 142 -1.33 -20.36 -9.65
C CYS A 142 0.17 -20.48 -9.92
N LYS A 143 1.00 -19.80 -9.13
CA LYS A 143 2.46 -19.77 -9.29
C LYS A 143 3.17 -20.85 -8.48
N ASN A 144 2.53 -21.32 -7.42
CA ASN A 144 3.09 -22.26 -6.45
C ASN A 144 1.98 -23.06 -5.78
N GLU A 145 2.37 -23.99 -4.89
CA GLU A 145 1.44 -24.83 -4.15
C GLU A 145 0.47 -24.04 -3.26
N ASP A 146 0.93 -22.94 -2.64
CA ASP A 146 0.08 -22.14 -1.77
C ASP A 146 -0.99 -21.37 -2.55
N ASP A 147 -0.68 -20.93 -3.77
CA ASP A 147 -1.70 -20.38 -4.67
C ASP A 147 -2.72 -21.45 -5.10
N THR A 148 -2.28 -22.69 -5.26
CA THR A 148 -3.18 -23.82 -5.56
C THR A 148 -4.08 -24.13 -4.36
N LYS A 149 -3.54 -24.17 -3.14
CA LYS A 149 -4.33 -24.32 -1.90
C LYS A 149 -5.36 -23.18 -1.76
N PHE A 150 -4.96 -21.95 -2.07
CA PHE A 150 -5.88 -20.80 -2.09
C PHE A 150 -7.01 -21.00 -3.10
N ALA A 151 -6.69 -21.45 -4.31
CA ALA A 151 -7.67 -21.73 -5.36
C ALA A 151 -8.62 -22.88 -4.98
N ASP A 152 -8.10 -23.96 -4.40
CA ASP A 152 -8.88 -25.09 -3.90
C ASP A 152 -9.82 -24.65 -2.77
N PHE A 153 -9.34 -23.80 -1.86
CA PHE A 153 -10.16 -23.21 -0.81
C PHE A 153 -11.34 -22.41 -1.39
N LEU A 154 -11.10 -21.56 -2.37
CA LEU A 154 -12.18 -20.84 -3.06
C LEU A 154 -13.21 -21.80 -3.69
N GLY A 155 -12.73 -22.91 -4.27
CA GLY A 155 -13.61 -23.92 -4.86
C GLY A 155 -14.42 -24.72 -3.84
N SER A 156 -14.01 -24.74 -2.58
CA SER A 156 -14.74 -25.40 -1.49
C SER A 156 -15.85 -24.55 -0.88
N LEU A 157 -15.83 -23.25 -1.14
CA LEU A 157 -16.84 -22.30 -0.66
C LEU A 157 -18.03 -22.23 -1.60
N ASP A 158 -19.18 -21.82 -1.06
CA ASP A 158 -20.31 -21.43 -1.89
C ASP A 158 -19.95 -20.25 -2.79
N TYR A 159 -20.27 -20.35 -4.08
CA TYR A 159 -19.92 -19.33 -5.06
C TYR A 159 -20.52 -17.95 -4.74
N ASP A 160 -21.78 -17.92 -4.22
CA ASP A 160 -22.42 -16.66 -3.83
C ASP A 160 -21.71 -15.99 -2.65
N VAL A 161 -21.12 -16.78 -1.75
CA VAL A 161 -20.27 -16.29 -0.66
C VAL A 161 -19.01 -15.66 -1.25
N VAL A 162 -18.32 -16.38 -2.13
CA VAL A 162 -17.09 -15.87 -2.77
C VAL A 162 -17.35 -14.58 -3.54
N CYS A 163 -18.47 -14.48 -4.28
CA CYS A 163 -18.82 -13.28 -5.05
C CYS A 163 -19.04 -12.03 -4.20
N LYS A 164 -19.39 -12.19 -2.92
CA LYS A 164 -19.60 -11.10 -1.97
C LYS A 164 -18.41 -10.81 -1.09
N SER A 165 -17.39 -11.67 -1.14
CA SER A 165 -16.21 -11.58 -0.26
C SER A 165 -15.10 -10.77 -0.89
N THR A 166 -14.44 -9.98 -0.07
CA THR A 166 -13.16 -9.33 -0.40
C THR A 166 -12.01 -10.31 -0.23
N ILE A 167 -10.80 -9.93 -0.66
CA ILE A 167 -9.60 -10.74 -0.43
C ILE A 167 -9.28 -10.88 1.08
N LEU A 168 -9.61 -9.88 1.88
CA LEU A 168 -9.44 -9.92 3.34
C LEU A 168 -10.43 -10.89 3.98
N ASP A 169 -11.70 -10.90 3.54
CA ASP A 169 -12.69 -11.84 4.04
C ASP A 169 -12.27 -13.29 3.77
N ILE A 170 -11.78 -13.56 2.56
CA ILE A 170 -11.26 -14.90 2.20
C ILE A 170 -10.05 -15.26 3.05
N LYS A 171 -9.13 -14.31 3.29
CA LYS A 171 -7.98 -14.53 4.17
C LYS A 171 -8.42 -14.87 5.59
N ASP A 172 -9.31 -14.07 6.18
CA ASP A 172 -9.84 -14.31 7.53
C ASP A 172 -10.54 -15.68 7.64
N MET A 173 -11.25 -16.12 6.59
CA MET A 173 -11.84 -17.46 6.53
C MET A 173 -10.78 -18.56 6.52
N MET A 174 -9.69 -18.40 5.74
CA MET A 174 -8.58 -19.39 5.72
C MET A 174 -7.86 -19.45 7.07
N GLU A 175 -7.59 -18.31 7.69
CA GLU A 175 -6.96 -18.25 9.02
C GLU A 175 -7.81 -18.93 10.08
N SER A 176 -9.13 -18.72 10.07
CA SER A 176 -10.06 -19.35 11.00
C SER A 176 -10.08 -20.89 10.90
N GLN A 177 -9.67 -21.43 9.74
CA GLN A 177 -9.58 -22.87 9.49
C GLN A 177 -8.13 -23.41 9.64
N GLY A 178 -7.16 -22.57 10.03
CA GLY A 178 -5.76 -22.97 10.18
C GLY A 178 -5.07 -23.33 8.86
N LEU A 179 -5.47 -22.70 7.76
CA LEU A 179 -4.94 -22.93 6.42
C LEU A 179 -3.83 -21.95 6.02
N LEU A 180 -3.52 -20.98 6.89
CA LEU A 180 -2.46 -19.99 6.73
C LEU A 180 -1.44 -20.07 7.84
#